data_2bc1d25c04de4f43d28341af75151866
#
_entry.id   2bc1d25c04de4f43d28341af75151866
#
_cell.length_a   1.000
_cell.length_b   1.000
_cell.length_c   1.000
_cell.angle_alpha   90.00
_cell.angle_beta   90.00
_cell.angle_gamma   90.00
#
_symmetry.space_group_name_H-M   'P 1'
#
loop_
_entity.id
_entity.type
_entity.pdbx_description
1 polymer ?
#
loop_
_entity_poly.entity_id
_entity_poly.type
_entity_poly.pdbx_seq_one_letter_code
_entity_poly.pdbx_strand_id
1 'polypeptide(L)'
;MASPVWQTASGLLGVINERDYYSVTLSATDADGDDLTYSVIAGTLPTGIELTSDGILRGVPTEVATRSLYTFVVRASDGTNVADRSFSLQIQGADVPVFSTASGQLDLSDSTRVGNKWVLDGSFLSFQVVATDTDTATGQTLVYDIAEGSLPPGITMSTSGL
;
A
#
# COMPACT_ATOMS: atom_id res chain seq x y z
N MET A 1 -18.95 -16.90 36.59
CA MET A 1 -18.57 -15.90 35.60
C MET A 1 -17.75 -16.59 34.52
N ALA A 2 -18.30 -16.63 33.32
CA ALA A 2 -17.63 -17.17 32.14
C ALA A 2 -16.53 -16.19 31.69
N SER A 3 -15.64 -16.63 30.85
CA SER A 3 -14.70 -15.77 30.21
C SER A 3 -15.19 -15.45 28.79
N PRO A 4 -14.91 -14.27 28.27
CA PRO A 4 -15.25 -13.91 26.89
C PRO A 4 -14.70 -14.93 25.89
N VAL A 5 -15.48 -15.25 24.86
CA VAL A 5 -15.11 -16.16 23.77
C VAL A 5 -15.14 -15.41 22.44
N TRP A 6 -14.00 -15.32 21.80
CA TRP A 6 -13.86 -14.63 20.51
C TRP A 6 -14.65 -15.32 19.39
N GLN A 7 -15.44 -14.55 18.66
CA GLN A 7 -16.14 -14.95 17.43
C GLN A 7 -15.33 -14.56 16.19
N THR A 8 -14.69 -13.36 16.20
CA THR A 8 -13.80 -12.97 15.11
C THR A 8 -12.56 -13.85 15.08
N ALA A 9 -12.26 -14.48 13.96
CA ALA A 9 -11.07 -15.33 13.79
C ALA A 9 -9.77 -14.53 13.96
N SER A 10 -8.73 -15.14 14.54
CA SER A 10 -7.39 -14.54 14.62
C SER A 10 -6.74 -14.40 13.25
N GLY A 11 -5.79 -13.50 13.11
CA GLY A 11 -4.97 -13.32 11.92
C GLY A 11 -5.30 -12.07 11.12
N LEU A 12 -5.18 -12.15 9.79
CA LEU A 12 -5.31 -10.99 8.90
C LEU A 12 -6.78 -10.58 8.76
N LEU A 13 -7.08 -9.35 9.19
CA LEU A 13 -8.42 -8.74 9.07
C LEU A 13 -8.69 -8.22 7.66
N GLY A 14 -7.66 -7.82 6.94
CA GLY A 14 -7.78 -7.33 5.57
C GLY A 14 -6.51 -6.69 5.05
N VAL A 15 -6.55 -6.40 3.75
CA VAL A 15 -5.59 -5.54 3.04
C VAL A 15 -6.37 -4.32 2.58
N ILE A 16 -5.94 -3.14 2.99
CA ILE A 16 -6.61 -1.88 2.69
C ILE A 16 -5.60 -0.89 2.11
N ASN A 17 -6.06 0.01 1.26
CA ASN A 17 -5.20 1.08 0.77
C ASN A 17 -5.06 2.17 1.85
N GLU A 18 -3.94 2.85 1.84
CA GLU A 18 -3.83 4.12 2.54
C GLU A 18 -4.88 5.12 2.07
N ARG A 19 -5.23 6.08 2.93
CA ARG A 19 -6.23 7.13 2.66
C ARG A 19 -7.66 6.65 2.39
N ASP A 20 -7.90 5.31 2.33
CA ASP A 20 -9.25 4.75 2.26
C ASP A 20 -9.83 4.55 3.66
N TYR A 21 -11.13 4.86 3.81
CA TYR A 21 -11.80 4.60 5.08
C TYR A 21 -12.02 3.10 5.28
N TYR A 22 -11.64 2.62 6.46
CA TYR A 22 -11.81 1.24 6.88
C TYR A 22 -12.67 1.13 8.12
N SER A 23 -13.50 0.09 8.22
CA SER A 23 -14.24 -0.25 9.43
C SER A 23 -14.53 -1.74 9.48
N VAL A 24 -14.22 -2.37 10.62
CA VAL A 24 -14.57 -3.76 10.93
C VAL A 24 -14.93 -3.88 12.39
N THR A 25 -15.92 -4.72 12.71
CA THR A 25 -16.28 -5.04 14.09
C THR A 25 -15.61 -6.33 14.54
N LEU A 26 -14.83 -6.25 15.60
CA LEU A 26 -14.29 -7.39 16.32
C LEU A 26 -15.32 -7.85 17.34
N SER A 27 -15.60 -9.13 17.40
CA SER A 27 -16.69 -9.68 18.19
C SER A 27 -16.22 -10.82 19.09
N ALA A 28 -16.67 -10.77 20.33
CA ALA A 28 -16.61 -11.86 21.28
C ALA A 28 -17.97 -11.98 21.96
N THR A 29 -18.25 -13.10 22.61
CA THR A 29 -19.46 -13.35 23.38
C THR A 29 -19.12 -13.79 24.79
N ASP A 30 -19.97 -13.42 25.76
CA ASP A 30 -19.91 -13.95 27.12
C ASP A 30 -21.12 -14.84 27.38
N ALA A 31 -20.91 -16.00 28.07
CA ALA A 31 -21.98 -16.95 28.32
C ALA A 31 -22.93 -16.52 29.46
N ASP A 32 -22.47 -15.63 30.33
CA ASP A 32 -23.30 -15.04 31.40
C ASP A 32 -24.08 -13.83 30.88
N GLY A 33 -23.78 -13.34 29.65
CA GLY A 33 -24.42 -12.19 28.99
C GLY A 33 -23.90 -10.85 29.44
N ASP A 34 -22.67 -10.82 29.99
CA ASP A 34 -22.01 -9.60 30.43
C ASP A 34 -21.59 -8.72 29.23
N ASP A 35 -21.62 -7.41 29.41
CA ASP A 35 -21.15 -6.45 28.42
C ASP A 35 -19.63 -6.51 28.28
N LEU A 36 -19.16 -6.59 27.03
CA LEU A 36 -17.74 -6.69 26.73
C LEU A 36 -17.13 -5.34 26.32
N THR A 37 -15.93 -5.09 26.83
CA THR A 37 -15.09 -3.97 26.41
C THR A 37 -13.84 -4.47 25.71
N TYR A 38 -13.37 -3.70 24.71
CA TYR A 38 -12.24 -4.06 23.87
C TYR A 38 -11.11 -3.03 23.98
N SER A 39 -9.87 -3.53 24.03
CA SER A 39 -8.68 -2.68 24.08
C SER A 39 -7.47 -3.32 23.40
N VAL A 40 -6.59 -2.51 22.82
CA VAL A 40 -5.28 -2.99 22.32
C VAL A 40 -4.32 -3.09 23.50
N ILE A 41 -3.74 -4.28 23.70
CA ILE A 41 -2.84 -4.56 24.82
C ILE A 41 -1.40 -4.79 24.40
N ALA A 42 -1.14 -5.07 23.13
CA ALA A 42 0.20 -5.24 22.58
C ALA A 42 0.22 -4.98 21.08
N GLY A 43 1.38 -4.66 20.54
CA GLY A 43 1.56 -4.28 19.15
C GLY A 43 1.13 -2.84 18.88
N THR A 44 0.98 -2.49 17.61
CA THR A 44 0.60 -1.13 17.18
C THR A 44 -0.45 -1.21 16.07
N LEU A 45 -1.44 -0.32 16.15
CA LEU A 45 -2.35 -0.08 15.03
C LEU A 45 -1.68 0.79 13.97
N PRO A 46 -2.11 0.69 12.70
CA PRO A 46 -1.72 1.66 11.68
C PRO A 46 -2.08 3.09 12.14
N THR A 47 -1.22 4.05 11.84
CA THR A 47 -1.54 5.46 12.12
C THR A 47 -2.82 5.87 11.38
N GLY A 48 -3.76 6.48 12.09
CA GLY A 48 -5.09 6.85 11.57
C GLY A 48 -6.17 5.79 11.76
N ILE A 49 -5.81 4.61 12.31
CA ILE A 49 -6.77 3.56 12.71
C ILE A 49 -6.88 3.55 14.25
N GLU A 50 -8.10 3.45 14.75
CA GLU A 50 -8.41 3.34 16.18
C GLU A 50 -9.29 2.12 16.46
N LEU A 51 -9.21 1.59 17.68
CA LEU A 51 -10.15 0.60 18.21
C LEU A 51 -11.03 1.27 19.26
N THR A 52 -12.34 1.20 19.07
CA THR A 52 -13.30 1.69 20.07
C THR A 52 -13.54 0.64 21.17
N SER A 53 -14.06 1.07 22.33
CA SER A 53 -14.33 0.16 23.46
C SER A 53 -15.40 -0.88 23.14
N ASP A 54 -16.24 -0.68 22.16
CA ASP A 54 -17.29 -1.58 21.66
C ASP A 54 -16.80 -2.51 20.53
N GLY A 55 -15.48 -2.52 20.26
CA GLY A 55 -14.85 -3.48 19.35
C GLY A 55 -14.83 -3.05 17.89
N ILE A 56 -15.14 -1.78 17.56
CA ILE A 56 -15.05 -1.30 16.19
C ILE A 56 -13.64 -0.80 15.91
N LEU A 57 -12.94 -1.46 15.01
CA LEU A 57 -11.67 -1.02 14.45
C LEU A 57 -11.97 -0.18 13.22
N ARG A 58 -11.61 1.13 13.23
CA ARG A 58 -12.00 2.06 12.17
C ARG A 58 -10.99 3.19 11.98
N GLY A 59 -11.08 3.86 10.84
CA GLY A 59 -10.34 5.09 10.54
C GLY A 59 -9.85 5.16 9.11
N VAL A 60 -8.95 6.08 8.85
CA VAL A 60 -8.29 6.29 7.56
C VAL A 60 -6.79 6.15 7.80
N PRO A 61 -6.15 5.08 7.33
CA PRO A 61 -4.71 4.93 7.52
C PRO A 61 -3.96 6.04 6.77
N THR A 62 -2.91 6.54 7.40
CA THR A 62 -2.04 7.53 6.77
C THR A 62 -1.14 6.87 5.74
N GLU A 63 -0.48 7.70 4.94
CA GLU A 63 0.48 7.29 3.91
C GLU A 63 1.53 6.31 4.43
N VAL A 64 1.81 5.28 3.65
CA VAL A 64 2.88 4.32 3.87
C VAL A 64 3.78 4.25 2.64
N ALA A 65 5.08 4.37 2.84
CA ALA A 65 6.07 4.34 1.75
C ALA A 65 6.19 2.95 1.08
N THR A 66 5.71 1.90 1.75
CA THR A 66 5.71 0.52 1.24
C THR A 66 4.58 -0.25 1.90
N ARG A 67 4.16 -1.36 1.29
CA ARG A 67 3.22 -2.28 1.92
C ARG A 67 3.67 -2.64 3.34
N SER A 68 2.86 -2.31 4.33
CA SER A 68 3.18 -2.46 5.75
C SER A 68 2.17 -3.37 6.45
N LEU A 69 2.67 -4.36 7.19
CA LEU A 69 1.85 -5.26 8.01
C LEU A 69 1.92 -4.83 9.47
N TYR A 70 0.76 -4.53 10.04
CA TYR A 70 0.61 -4.21 11.46
C TYR A 70 0.02 -5.40 12.19
N THR A 71 0.66 -5.80 13.29
CA THR A 71 0.19 -6.89 14.15
C THR A 71 -0.07 -6.35 15.55
N PHE A 72 -1.21 -6.69 16.11
CA PHE A 72 -1.63 -6.22 17.42
C PHE A 72 -2.47 -7.27 18.15
N VAL A 73 -2.52 -7.16 19.46
CA VAL A 73 -3.31 -8.04 20.33
C VAL A 73 -4.44 -7.24 20.94
N VAL A 74 -5.65 -7.72 20.79
CA VAL A 74 -6.85 -7.13 21.38
C VAL A 74 -7.33 -7.99 22.53
N ARG A 75 -7.67 -7.35 23.62
CA ARG A 75 -8.32 -7.93 24.79
C ARG A 75 -9.82 -7.64 24.75
N ALA A 76 -10.63 -8.67 24.91
CA ALA A 76 -12.03 -8.56 25.30
C ALA A 76 -12.14 -8.82 26.81
N SER A 77 -12.88 -7.97 27.53
CA SER A 77 -13.06 -8.04 28.99
C SER A 77 -14.51 -7.85 29.37
N ASP A 78 -15.00 -8.69 30.29
CA ASP A 78 -16.29 -8.57 30.96
C ASP A 78 -16.21 -7.75 32.27
N GLY A 79 -15.03 -7.16 32.56
CA GLY A 79 -14.72 -6.45 33.80
C GLY A 79 -14.12 -7.34 34.90
N THR A 80 -14.16 -8.67 34.78
CA THR A 80 -13.61 -9.63 35.73
C THR A 80 -12.65 -10.60 35.03
N ASN A 81 -13.06 -11.15 33.90
CA ASN A 81 -12.29 -12.07 33.07
C ASN A 81 -11.88 -11.42 31.76
N VAL A 82 -10.88 -11.99 31.11
CA VAL A 82 -10.36 -11.48 29.86
C VAL A 82 -10.08 -12.59 28.84
N ALA A 83 -10.16 -12.26 27.58
CA ALA A 83 -9.71 -13.12 26.48
C ALA A 83 -8.91 -12.27 25.48
N ASP A 84 -7.69 -12.71 25.16
CA ASP A 84 -6.79 -12.01 24.26
C ASP A 84 -6.73 -12.70 22.91
N ARG A 85 -6.65 -11.91 21.82
CA ARG A 85 -6.52 -12.44 20.46
C ARG A 85 -5.65 -11.56 19.59
N SER A 86 -4.79 -12.20 18.80
CA SER A 86 -3.90 -11.52 17.86
C SER A 86 -4.60 -11.31 16.51
N PHE A 87 -4.44 -10.10 15.98
CA PHE A 87 -4.91 -9.69 14.67
C PHE A 87 -3.79 -9.01 13.90
N SER A 88 -3.95 -8.95 12.60
CA SER A 88 -3.10 -8.13 11.74
C SER A 88 -3.93 -7.37 10.71
N LEU A 89 -3.42 -6.23 10.28
CA LEU A 89 -3.98 -5.40 9.23
C LEU A 89 -2.85 -4.99 8.30
N GLN A 90 -3.05 -5.13 7.01
CA GLN A 90 -2.05 -4.76 6.03
C GLN A 90 -2.48 -3.49 5.33
N ILE A 91 -1.60 -2.47 5.34
CA ILE A 91 -1.79 -1.23 4.60
C ILE A 91 -0.97 -1.33 3.32
N GLN A 92 -1.60 -1.00 2.20
CA GLN A 92 -1.00 -0.94 0.89
C GLN A 92 -0.95 0.51 0.45
N GLY A 93 0.20 0.97 -0.04
CA GLY A 93 0.34 2.28 -0.64
C GLY A 93 -0.55 2.42 -1.89
N ALA A 94 -0.94 3.63 -2.19
CA ALA A 94 -1.76 3.99 -3.34
C ALA A 94 -1.12 5.13 -4.15
N ASP A 95 0.17 5.36 -3.96
CA ASP A 95 0.90 6.38 -4.70
C ASP A 95 0.96 6.03 -6.19
N VAL A 96 0.92 7.08 -7.02
CA VAL A 96 1.07 6.92 -8.45
C VAL A 96 2.54 7.01 -8.84
N PRO A 97 2.99 6.22 -9.85
CA PRO A 97 4.34 6.34 -10.36
C PRO A 97 4.68 7.77 -10.80
N VAL A 98 5.87 8.22 -10.45
CA VAL A 98 6.38 9.54 -10.81
C VAL A 98 7.55 9.39 -11.77
N PHE A 99 7.46 10.03 -12.94
CA PHE A 99 8.56 10.06 -13.89
C PHE A 99 9.74 10.85 -13.34
N SER A 100 10.90 10.22 -13.30
CA SER A 100 12.20 10.88 -13.05
C SER A 100 12.77 11.46 -14.34
N THR A 101 12.42 10.87 -15.49
CA THR A 101 12.75 11.44 -16.80
C THR A 101 11.95 12.70 -17.03
N ALA A 102 12.64 13.81 -17.26
CA ALA A 102 11.98 15.10 -17.51
C ALA A 102 11.10 15.03 -18.76
N SER A 103 9.93 15.69 -18.69
CA SER A 103 9.06 15.87 -19.85
C SER A 103 9.70 16.84 -20.89
N GLY A 104 9.34 16.67 -22.13
CA GLY A 104 9.80 17.53 -23.23
C GLY A 104 10.61 16.75 -24.25
N GLN A 105 11.43 17.48 -25.02
CA GLN A 105 12.29 16.85 -26.02
C GLN A 105 13.36 15.98 -25.34
N LEU A 106 13.49 14.73 -25.76
CA LEU A 106 14.54 13.84 -25.24
C LEU A 106 15.92 14.45 -25.51
N ASP A 107 16.62 14.78 -24.43
CA ASP A 107 17.99 15.26 -24.50
C ASP A 107 18.94 14.06 -24.56
N LEU A 108 19.22 13.65 -25.75
CA LEU A 108 20.19 12.60 -26.02
C LEU A 108 21.59 13.22 -25.87
N SER A 109 22.10 13.39 -24.68
CA SER A 109 23.41 13.99 -24.38
C SER A 109 24.58 13.07 -24.70
N ASP A 110 24.58 12.46 -25.88
CA ASP A 110 25.73 11.71 -26.36
C ASP A 110 26.77 12.68 -26.95
N SER A 111 28.04 12.46 -26.59
CA SER A 111 29.19 13.25 -27.01
C SER A 111 29.52 13.17 -28.52
N THR A 112 28.79 12.37 -29.28
CA THR A 112 28.94 12.22 -30.72
C THR A 112 28.11 13.21 -31.55
N ARG A 113 27.41 14.12 -30.86
CA ARG A 113 26.50 15.05 -31.49
C ARG A 113 27.19 16.24 -32.11
N VAL A 114 26.98 16.42 -33.38
CA VAL A 114 27.30 17.62 -34.09
C VAL A 114 26.02 18.44 -34.29
N GLY A 115 25.87 19.51 -33.51
CA GLY A 115 24.75 20.47 -33.66
C GLY A 115 23.39 20.00 -33.10
N ASN A 116 22.47 20.95 -33.02
CA ASN A 116 21.11 20.82 -32.47
C ASN A 116 20.46 19.40 -32.48
N LYS A 117 20.64 18.65 -31.46
CA LYS A 117 19.75 17.59 -30.90
C LYS A 117 18.89 16.75 -31.88
N TRP A 118 19.32 16.50 -33.11
CA TRP A 118 18.60 15.65 -34.05
C TRP A 118 19.26 14.29 -34.17
N VAL A 119 18.50 13.22 -34.05
CA VAL A 119 18.96 11.88 -34.40
C VAL A 119 19.04 11.80 -35.92
N LEU A 120 20.20 11.44 -36.47
CA LEU A 120 20.35 11.26 -37.90
C LEU A 120 19.61 9.99 -38.34
N ASP A 121 19.01 10.04 -39.53
CA ASP A 121 18.41 8.86 -40.14
C ASP A 121 19.43 7.72 -40.26
N GLY A 122 19.00 6.51 -39.86
CA GLY A 122 19.87 5.32 -39.82
C GLY A 122 20.79 5.21 -38.60
N SER A 123 20.72 6.15 -37.66
CA SER A 123 21.47 6.05 -36.40
C SER A 123 20.74 5.20 -35.38
N PHE A 124 21.50 4.43 -34.60
CA PHE A 124 20.96 3.69 -33.45
C PHE A 124 20.64 4.67 -32.31
N LEU A 125 19.42 4.59 -31.78
CA LEU A 125 19.00 5.32 -30.60
C LEU A 125 18.62 4.33 -29.50
N SER A 126 19.16 4.53 -28.29
CA SER A 126 18.69 3.86 -27.09
C SER A 126 18.53 4.91 -25.99
N PHE A 127 17.35 4.92 -25.35
CA PHE A 127 17.06 5.85 -24.29
C PHE A 127 16.15 5.17 -23.25
N GLN A 128 16.51 5.30 -21.97
CA GLN A 128 15.73 4.74 -20.86
C GLN A 128 14.80 5.81 -20.29
N VAL A 129 13.49 5.56 -20.37
CA VAL A 129 12.49 6.30 -19.58
C VAL A 129 12.46 5.71 -18.18
N VAL A 130 12.54 6.56 -17.17
CA VAL A 130 12.59 6.13 -15.76
C VAL A 130 11.45 6.78 -14.98
N ALA A 131 10.72 5.97 -14.27
CA ALA A 131 9.76 6.39 -13.25
C ALA A 131 10.10 5.70 -11.92
N THR A 132 9.67 6.29 -10.83
CA THR A 132 9.77 5.74 -9.49
C THR A 132 8.39 5.69 -8.87
N ASP A 133 8.17 4.68 -8.06
CA ASP A 133 6.97 4.50 -7.29
C ASP A 133 7.39 4.18 -5.85
N THR A 134 6.92 4.96 -4.89
CA THR A 134 7.36 4.87 -3.49
C THR A 134 6.74 3.70 -2.75
N ASP A 135 5.61 3.20 -3.23
CA ASP A 135 4.89 2.09 -2.61
C ASP A 135 5.08 0.75 -3.35
N THR A 136 6.00 0.68 -4.31
CA THR A 136 6.29 -0.56 -5.03
C THR A 136 6.59 -1.69 -4.05
N ALA A 137 5.65 -2.61 -3.89
CA ALA A 137 5.89 -3.81 -3.12
C ALA A 137 7.01 -4.63 -3.78
N THR A 138 7.79 -5.33 -2.97
CA THR A 138 8.83 -6.22 -3.47
C THR A 138 8.24 -7.19 -4.50
N GLY A 139 8.66 -7.06 -5.76
CA GLY A 139 8.16 -7.88 -6.88
C GLY A 139 7.16 -7.18 -7.80
N GLN A 140 6.70 -5.98 -7.51
CA GLN A 140 6.00 -5.15 -8.50
C GLN A 140 7.02 -4.49 -9.42
N THR A 141 6.76 -4.54 -10.72
CA THR A 141 7.55 -3.86 -11.73
C THR A 141 6.70 -2.79 -12.41
N LEU A 142 7.28 -1.61 -12.57
CA LEU A 142 6.66 -0.57 -13.38
C LEU A 142 6.61 -1.03 -14.83
N VAL A 143 5.46 -0.84 -15.46
CA VAL A 143 5.24 -1.14 -16.87
C VAL A 143 4.99 0.17 -17.60
N TYR A 144 5.68 0.36 -18.72
CA TYR A 144 5.61 1.57 -19.52
C TYR A 144 4.80 1.30 -20.80
N ASP A 145 3.96 2.27 -21.15
CA ASP A 145 3.15 2.23 -22.37
C ASP A 145 3.01 3.62 -22.97
N ILE A 146 2.66 3.70 -24.25
CA ILE A 146 2.34 4.93 -24.98
C ILE A 146 0.84 5.20 -24.83
N ALA A 147 0.49 6.15 -23.96
CA ALA A 147 -0.91 6.51 -23.73
C ALA A 147 -1.55 7.27 -24.89
N GLU A 148 -0.78 8.15 -25.54
CA GLU A 148 -1.25 8.96 -26.67
C GLU A 148 -0.12 9.23 -27.68
N GLY A 149 -0.46 9.41 -28.94
CA GLY A 149 0.48 9.70 -30.01
C GLY A 149 1.13 8.45 -30.61
N SER A 150 2.23 8.64 -31.31
CA SER A 150 3.01 7.53 -31.90
C SER A 150 4.49 7.85 -31.90
N LEU A 151 5.29 6.83 -31.79
CA LEU A 151 6.74 6.95 -31.96
C LEU A 151 7.07 7.11 -33.47
N PRO A 152 8.20 7.77 -33.79
CA PRO A 152 8.69 7.82 -35.16
C PRO A 152 8.89 6.41 -35.74
N PRO A 153 8.79 6.23 -37.07
CA PRO A 153 9.07 4.95 -37.72
C PRO A 153 10.45 4.39 -37.32
N GLY A 154 10.50 3.12 -36.98
CA GLY A 154 11.73 2.45 -36.56
C GLY A 154 12.09 2.60 -35.07
N ILE A 155 11.32 3.36 -34.30
CA ILE A 155 11.48 3.48 -32.85
C ILE A 155 10.41 2.64 -32.16
N THR A 156 10.83 1.88 -31.15
CA THR A 156 9.93 1.09 -30.30
C THR A 156 10.22 1.39 -28.84
N MET A 157 9.22 1.22 -28.00
CA MET A 157 9.39 1.28 -26.54
C MET A 157 9.06 -0.10 -25.97
N SER A 158 9.94 -0.61 -25.12
CA SER A 158 9.67 -1.82 -24.35
C SER A 158 8.83 -1.50 -23.12
N THR A 159 8.17 -2.51 -22.57
CA THR A 159 7.46 -2.39 -21.29
C THR A 159 8.36 -2.06 -20.10
N SER A 160 9.68 -2.14 -20.25
CA SER A 160 10.68 -1.69 -19.27
C SER A 160 11.13 -0.26 -19.47
N GLY A 161 10.55 0.48 -20.42
CA GLY A 161 10.87 1.89 -20.71
C GLY A 161 12.09 2.14 -21.58
N LEU A 162 12.58 1.10 -22.30
CA LEU A 162 13.72 1.18 -23.22
C LEU A 162 13.24 1.19 -24.68
#